data_eadea91ce63c6f4f167e66910e0a7906
#
_entry.id   eadea91ce63c6f4f167e66910e0a7906
#
_cell.length_a   1.000
_cell.length_b   1.000
_cell.length_c   1.000
_cell.angle_alpha   90.00
_cell.angle_beta   90.00
_cell.angle_gamma   90.00
#
_symmetry.space_group_name_H-M   'P 1'
#
loop_
_entity.id
_entity.type
_entity.pdbx_description
1 polymer ?
#
loop_
_entity_poly.entity_id
_entity_poly.type
_entity_poly.pdbx_seq_one_letter_code
_entity_poly.pdbx_strand_id
1 'polypeptide(L)'
;MKILNILLPTIAVAFLAFLAGSYVMFAEAGPAGFLNNAYKAGHALLDQQTNYRHPYFSRFYQKARTDQRGVTIYEPSKTEEGFTLYSSGHEQRVHMISMNGDLVHAWQVPFSSVWNDQAAVKNPVADSHIYNRAMHLYPNGDLLAMYIASGDTPWGYGLVKMTKDSEVIWTYLEQTHHDLDVGPDGRIYTLTHEIRNDVIEAWTQLVPPRIDDYVVVLSPDGEELEKVDVTRALIDSPYGRMLTRIPWYAESSGDYLHTNAIDVITRENAAVFPVRQGGATCWSPCASCDRAI
;
A
#
# COMPACT_ATOMS: atom_id res chain seq x y z
N MET A 1 34.23 -46.61 10.93
CA MET A 1 35.10 -45.81 11.82
C MET A 1 35.66 -44.55 11.16
N LYS A 2 36.25 -44.57 9.94
CA LYS A 2 36.86 -43.35 9.32
C LYS A 2 35.88 -42.20 9.08
N ILE A 3 34.62 -42.48 8.68
CA ILE A 3 33.60 -41.46 8.41
C ILE A 3 33.16 -40.76 9.71
N LEU A 4 33.01 -41.52 10.80
CA LEU A 4 32.61 -40.95 12.07
C LEU A 4 33.67 -40.01 12.69
N ASN A 5 34.96 -40.32 12.43
CA ASN A 5 36.09 -39.49 12.89
C ASN A 5 36.20 -38.14 12.16
N ILE A 6 35.58 -38.00 10.99
CA ILE A 6 35.51 -36.73 10.26
C ILE A 6 34.19 -36.04 10.58
N LEU A 7 33.09 -36.78 10.62
CA LEU A 7 31.75 -36.21 10.82
C LEU A 7 31.59 -35.51 12.17
N LEU A 8 32.10 -36.15 13.25
CA LEU A 8 31.96 -35.63 14.60
C LEU A 8 32.68 -34.28 14.83
N PRO A 9 33.97 -34.14 14.42
CA PRO A 9 34.65 -32.85 14.46
C PRO A 9 33.99 -31.79 13.56
N THR A 10 33.50 -32.15 12.38
CA THR A 10 32.82 -31.22 11.49
C THR A 10 31.54 -30.67 12.10
N ILE A 11 30.72 -31.53 12.70
CA ILE A 11 29.51 -31.13 13.45
C ILE A 11 29.88 -30.23 14.64
N ALA A 12 30.93 -30.57 15.39
CA ALA A 12 31.36 -29.76 16.53
C ALA A 12 31.83 -28.36 16.10
N VAL A 13 32.60 -28.25 15.01
CA VAL A 13 33.05 -26.97 14.47
C VAL A 13 31.85 -26.17 13.96
N ALA A 14 30.92 -26.78 13.23
CA ALA A 14 29.71 -26.11 12.75
C ALA A 14 28.87 -25.58 13.92
N PHE A 15 28.72 -26.38 14.97
CA PHE A 15 27.98 -25.97 16.17
C PHE A 15 28.66 -24.81 16.92
N LEU A 16 29.98 -24.87 17.08
CA LEU A 16 30.73 -23.75 17.69
C LEU A 16 30.65 -22.47 16.86
N ALA A 17 30.73 -22.59 15.53
CA ALA A 17 30.56 -21.47 14.62
C ALA A 17 29.15 -20.87 14.72
N PHE A 18 28.12 -21.71 14.83
CA PHE A 18 26.74 -21.28 15.08
C PHE A 18 26.60 -20.52 16.41
N LEU A 19 27.17 -21.06 17.50
CA LEU A 19 27.13 -20.38 18.80
C LEU A 19 27.87 -19.04 18.79
N ALA A 20 29.05 -18.99 18.14
CA ALA A 20 29.81 -17.75 18.00
C ALA A 20 29.06 -16.70 17.16
N GLY A 21 28.44 -17.12 16.05
CA GLY A 21 27.61 -16.25 15.22
C GLY A 21 26.38 -15.73 15.97
N SER A 22 25.72 -16.60 16.73
CA SER A 22 24.58 -16.23 17.57
C SER A 22 24.96 -15.23 18.65
N TYR A 23 26.13 -15.43 19.29
CA TYR A 23 26.64 -14.48 20.28
C TYR A 23 26.97 -13.11 19.65
N VAL A 24 27.62 -13.10 18.49
CA VAL A 24 27.94 -11.87 17.76
C VAL A 24 26.68 -11.08 17.45
N MET A 25 25.63 -11.75 16.97
CA MET A 25 24.35 -11.08 16.65
C MET A 25 23.63 -10.58 17.91
N PHE A 26 23.57 -11.42 18.96
CA PHE A 26 22.90 -11.07 20.22
C PHE A 26 23.60 -9.92 20.98
N ALA A 27 24.93 -9.92 20.98
CA ALA A 27 25.72 -8.90 21.66
C ALA A 27 26.01 -7.67 20.79
N GLU A 28 25.48 -7.62 19.57
CA GLU A 28 25.74 -6.56 18.57
C GLU A 28 27.25 -6.26 18.39
N ALA A 29 28.09 -7.28 18.58
CA ALA A 29 29.53 -7.14 18.64
C ALA A 29 30.18 -7.22 17.25
N GLY A 30 31.18 -6.35 16.99
CA GLY A 30 32.08 -6.44 15.85
C GLY A 30 31.38 -6.57 14.48
N PRO A 31 31.36 -7.79 13.85
CA PRO A 31 30.84 -7.97 12.52
C PRO A 31 29.31 -8.10 12.44
N ALA A 32 28.55 -7.88 13.53
CA ALA A 32 27.08 -8.05 13.56
C ALA A 32 26.39 -7.21 12.48
N GLY A 33 26.79 -5.95 12.32
CA GLY A 33 26.24 -5.08 11.27
C GLY A 33 26.49 -5.61 9.86
N PHE A 34 27.69 -6.09 9.59
CA PHE A 34 28.02 -6.71 8.30
C PHE A 34 27.19 -7.99 8.04
N LEU A 35 27.08 -8.86 9.04
CA LEU A 35 26.31 -10.10 8.93
C LEU A 35 24.81 -9.83 8.72
N ASN A 36 24.27 -8.84 9.43
CA ASN A 36 22.88 -8.41 9.25
C ASN A 36 22.65 -7.86 7.84
N ASN A 37 23.53 -7.01 7.35
CA ASN A 37 23.43 -6.46 5.99
C ASN A 37 23.58 -7.55 4.92
N ALA A 38 24.49 -8.51 5.11
CA ALA A 38 24.64 -9.64 4.20
C ALA A 38 23.39 -10.54 4.21
N TYR A 39 22.79 -10.79 5.37
CA TYR A 39 21.53 -11.52 5.50
C TYR A 39 20.39 -10.79 4.80
N LYS A 40 20.23 -9.47 5.07
CA LYS A 40 19.20 -8.64 4.42
C LYS A 40 19.36 -8.62 2.90
N ALA A 41 20.58 -8.46 2.40
CA ALA A 41 20.88 -8.50 0.97
C ALA A 41 20.56 -9.86 0.34
N GLY A 42 20.93 -10.96 1.00
CA GLY A 42 20.61 -12.31 0.56
C GLY A 42 19.10 -12.57 0.55
N HIS A 43 18.40 -12.10 1.58
CA HIS A 43 16.94 -12.20 1.67
C HIS A 43 16.26 -11.37 0.57
N ALA A 44 16.71 -10.14 0.35
CA ALA A 44 16.19 -9.28 -0.71
C ALA A 44 16.38 -9.90 -2.11
N LEU A 45 17.54 -10.53 -2.38
CA LEU A 45 17.77 -11.26 -3.62
C LEU A 45 16.84 -12.48 -3.77
N LEU A 46 16.62 -13.22 -2.68
CA LEU A 46 15.68 -14.34 -2.68
C LEU A 46 14.26 -13.87 -2.92
N ASP A 47 13.84 -12.80 -2.25
CA ASP A 47 12.54 -12.18 -2.43
C ASP A 47 12.37 -11.67 -3.86
N GLN A 48 13.38 -11.02 -4.41
CA GLN A 48 13.40 -10.60 -5.80
C GLN A 48 13.15 -11.78 -6.75
N GLN A 49 13.82 -12.92 -6.54
CA GLN A 49 13.61 -14.10 -7.36
C GLN A 49 12.27 -14.81 -7.16
N THR A 50 11.70 -14.74 -5.96
CA THR A 50 10.48 -15.46 -5.61
C THR A 50 9.23 -14.63 -5.73
N ASN A 51 9.29 -13.33 -5.45
CA ASN A 51 8.15 -12.43 -5.39
C ASN A 51 8.02 -11.51 -6.61
N TYR A 52 9.12 -11.26 -7.36
CA TYR A 52 9.11 -10.51 -8.63
C TYR A 52 8.70 -11.37 -9.83
N ARG A 53 7.87 -12.37 -9.61
CA ARG A 53 7.25 -13.12 -10.70
C ARG A 53 5.97 -12.42 -11.11
N HIS A 54 5.64 -12.56 -12.39
CA HIS A 54 4.32 -12.14 -12.88
C HIS A 54 3.24 -12.59 -11.88
N PRO A 55 2.25 -11.76 -11.54
CA PRO A 55 1.23 -12.06 -10.52
C PRO A 55 0.66 -13.48 -10.60
N TYR A 56 0.46 -14.01 -11.78
CA TYR A 56 -0.01 -15.39 -12.00
C TYR A 56 0.88 -16.50 -11.41
N PHE A 57 2.14 -16.21 -11.11
CA PHE A 57 3.07 -17.18 -10.52
C PHE A 57 3.36 -16.89 -9.05
N SER A 58 2.69 -15.92 -8.48
CA SER A 58 2.83 -15.60 -7.07
C SER A 58 1.90 -16.48 -6.22
N ARG A 59 2.20 -16.55 -4.91
CA ARG A 59 1.34 -17.25 -3.93
C ARG A 59 -0.07 -16.65 -3.79
N PHE A 60 -0.29 -15.46 -4.31
CA PHE A 60 -1.59 -14.76 -4.23
C PHE A 60 -2.58 -15.23 -5.28
N TYR A 61 -2.12 -15.90 -6.33
CA TYR A 61 -2.96 -16.41 -7.41
C TYR A 61 -2.97 -17.93 -7.38
N GLN A 62 -4.15 -18.51 -7.44
CA GLN A 62 -4.36 -19.94 -7.53
C GLN A 62 -5.14 -20.27 -8.79
N LYS A 63 -4.90 -21.46 -9.33
CA LYS A 63 -5.70 -21.97 -10.45
C LYS A 63 -7.18 -21.96 -10.06
N ALA A 64 -8.04 -21.47 -10.96
CA ALA A 64 -9.49 -21.51 -10.77
C ALA A 64 -9.97 -22.94 -10.49
N ARG A 65 -10.87 -23.08 -9.52
CA ARG A 65 -11.42 -24.39 -9.12
C ARG A 65 -12.49 -24.89 -10.07
N THR A 66 -13.06 -24.01 -10.89
CA THR A 66 -14.10 -24.30 -11.87
C THR A 66 -13.80 -23.59 -13.18
N ASP A 67 -14.45 -24.00 -14.25
CA ASP A 67 -14.37 -23.36 -15.56
C ASP A 67 -15.42 -22.25 -15.76
N GLN A 68 -16.22 -21.97 -14.74
CA GLN A 68 -17.21 -20.89 -14.76
C GLN A 68 -16.54 -19.53 -14.93
N ARG A 69 -17.20 -18.63 -15.66
CA ARG A 69 -16.70 -17.28 -15.98
C ARG A 69 -17.82 -16.26 -15.82
N GLY A 70 -17.43 -15.02 -15.55
CA GLY A 70 -18.36 -13.90 -15.43
C GLY A 70 -19.29 -14.04 -14.24
N VAL A 71 -20.54 -13.57 -14.39
CA VAL A 71 -21.59 -13.68 -13.37
C VAL A 71 -22.11 -15.10 -13.36
N THR A 72 -21.86 -15.83 -12.29
CA THR A 72 -22.24 -17.25 -12.17
C THR A 72 -23.57 -17.46 -11.42
N ILE A 73 -24.00 -16.48 -10.63
CA ILE A 73 -25.28 -16.47 -9.90
C ILE A 73 -25.84 -15.05 -10.00
N TYR A 74 -27.06 -14.93 -10.49
CA TYR A 74 -27.82 -13.68 -10.50
C TYR A 74 -29.27 -13.93 -10.11
N GLU A 75 -29.71 -13.32 -9.02
CA GLU A 75 -31.07 -13.40 -8.52
C GLU A 75 -31.71 -12.00 -8.52
N PRO A 76 -32.43 -11.58 -9.58
CA PRO A 76 -32.96 -10.23 -9.72
C PRO A 76 -33.81 -9.75 -8.54
N SER A 77 -34.49 -10.68 -7.86
CA SER A 77 -35.35 -10.36 -6.70
C SER A 77 -34.57 -10.01 -5.44
N LYS A 78 -33.23 -10.24 -5.42
CA LYS A 78 -32.33 -9.99 -4.26
C LYS A 78 -31.23 -9.00 -4.56
N THR A 79 -31.15 -8.52 -5.77
CA THR A 79 -30.11 -7.59 -6.22
C THR A 79 -30.72 -6.29 -6.70
N GLU A 80 -30.09 -5.18 -6.38
CA GLU A 80 -30.40 -3.89 -6.98
C GLU A 80 -29.87 -3.86 -8.42
N GLU A 81 -30.65 -3.34 -9.36
CA GLU A 81 -30.20 -3.19 -10.74
C GLU A 81 -29.14 -2.11 -10.87
N GLY A 82 -28.11 -2.37 -11.68
CA GLY A 82 -27.02 -1.42 -11.89
C GLY A 82 -25.86 -2.00 -12.66
N PHE A 83 -24.70 -1.42 -12.46
CA PHE A 83 -23.44 -1.87 -13.07
C PHE A 83 -22.42 -2.15 -11.98
N THR A 84 -21.52 -3.09 -12.24
CA THR A 84 -20.39 -3.35 -11.36
C THR A 84 -19.13 -2.78 -11.99
N LEU A 85 -18.47 -1.86 -11.27
CA LEU A 85 -17.16 -1.35 -11.59
C LEU A 85 -16.13 -2.20 -10.84
N TYR A 86 -15.11 -2.73 -11.54
CA TYR A 86 -14.06 -3.51 -10.92
C TYR A 86 -12.72 -3.37 -11.63
N SER A 87 -11.66 -3.61 -10.91
CA SER A 87 -10.30 -3.81 -11.42
C SER A 87 -9.78 -5.18 -10.98
N SER A 88 -8.71 -5.62 -11.61
CA SER A 88 -8.08 -6.90 -11.28
C SER A 88 -6.56 -6.76 -11.31
N GLY A 89 -5.87 -7.46 -10.40
CA GLY A 89 -4.41 -7.40 -10.26
C GLY A 89 -3.61 -7.99 -11.45
N HIS A 90 -4.25 -8.33 -12.56
CA HIS A 90 -3.58 -8.89 -13.73
C HIS A 90 -3.38 -7.88 -14.87
N GLU A 91 -4.03 -6.70 -14.80
CA GLU A 91 -3.93 -5.67 -15.84
C GLU A 91 -4.23 -4.26 -15.31
N GLN A 92 -3.76 -3.25 -16.03
CA GLN A 92 -4.06 -1.85 -15.77
C GLN A 92 -5.35 -1.43 -16.48
N ARG A 93 -6.46 -2.08 -16.14
CA ARG A 93 -7.77 -1.80 -16.73
C ARG A 93 -8.85 -1.83 -15.68
N VAL A 94 -9.77 -0.89 -15.78
CA VAL A 94 -11.00 -0.86 -14.98
C VAL A 94 -12.16 -1.23 -15.89
N HIS A 95 -12.96 -2.17 -15.46
CA HIS A 95 -14.09 -2.69 -16.22
C HIS A 95 -15.40 -2.28 -15.57
N MET A 96 -16.37 -1.96 -16.40
CA MET A 96 -17.78 -1.84 -16.00
C MET A 96 -18.59 -2.92 -16.70
N ILE A 97 -19.25 -3.75 -15.93
CA ILE A 97 -20.08 -4.84 -16.45
C ILE A 97 -21.55 -4.68 -16.04
N SER A 98 -22.42 -5.25 -16.86
CA SER A 98 -23.86 -5.38 -16.56
C SER A 98 -24.11 -6.45 -15.50
N MET A 99 -25.34 -6.54 -15.03
CA MET A 99 -25.78 -7.58 -14.09
C MET A 99 -25.62 -9.00 -14.67
N ASN A 100 -25.61 -9.15 -15.99
CA ASN A 100 -25.38 -10.43 -16.67
C ASN A 100 -23.88 -10.73 -16.89
N GLY A 101 -22.99 -9.80 -16.54
CA GLY A 101 -21.54 -9.95 -16.76
C GLY A 101 -21.05 -9.49 -18.12
N ASP A 102 -21.89 -8.86 -18.94
CA ASP A 102 -21.47 -8.30 -20.22
C ASP A 102 -20.64 -7.04 -20.00
N LEU A 103 -19.53 -6.92 -20.73
CA LEU A 103 -18.69 -5.72 -20.70
C LEU A 103 -19.46 -4.53 -21.28
N VAL A 104 -19.70 -3.52 -20.46
CA VAL A 104 -20.39 -2.28 -20.87
C VAL A 104 -19.37 -1.22 -21.27
N HIS A 105 -18.30 -1.07 -20.48
CA HIS A 105 -17.25 -0.10 -20.72
C HIS A 105 -15.93 -0.53 -20.07
N ALA A 106 -14.82 0.05 -20.53
CA ALA A 106 -13.51 -0.15 -19.91
C ALA A 106 -12.64 1.10 -20.07
N TRP A 107 -11.88 1.40 -19.02
CA TRP A 107 -10.87 2.45 -19.01
C TRP A 107 -9.49 1.84 -18.91
N GLN A 108 -8.53 2.41 -19.64
CA GLN A 108 -7.15 1.94 -19.61
C GLN A 108 -6.19 3.08 -19.97
N VAL A 109 -5.30 3.41 -19.03
CA VAL A 109 -4.14 4.25 -19.28
C VAL A 109 -2.93 3.52 -18.71
N PRO A 110 -1.99 3.03 -19.52
CA PRO A 110 -0.77 2.38 -19.04
C PRO A 110 0.08 3.35 -18.23
N PHE A 111 0.64 2.91 -17.10
CA PHE A 111 1.49 3.76 -16.26
C PHE A 111 2.70 4.30 -17.03
N SER A 112 3.31 3.49 -17.88
CA SER A 112 4.44 3.90 -18.72
C SER A 112 4.13 5.09 -19.64
N SER A 113 2.85 5.32 -19.98
CA SER A 113 2.43 6.45 -20.83
C SER A 113 2.32 7.77 -20.08
N VAL A 114 2.21 7.72 -18.74
CA VAL A 114 2.08 8.91 -17.88
C VAL A 114 3.31 9.14 -17.01
N TRP A 115 4.16 8.15 -16.85
CA TRP A 115 5.38 8.26 -16.07
C TRP A 115 6.32 9.33 -16.62
N ASN A 116 6.97 10.06 -15.71
CA ASN A 116 7.99 11.05 -16.05
C ASN A 116 9.03 11.15 -14.92
N ASP A 117 10.12 11.89 -15.16
CA ASP A 117 11.24 12.02 -14.22
C ASP A 117 10.87 12.72 -12.89
N GLN A 118 9.71 13.38 -12.83
CA GLN A 118 9.21 14.03 -11.60
C GLN A 118 8.46 13.05 -10.71
N ALA A 119 8.01 11.92 -11.26
CA ALA A 119 7.33 10.88 -10.47
C ALA A 119 8.17 10.45 -9.26
N ALA A 120 7.53 10.14 -8.14
CA ALA A 120 8.19 9.66 -6.94
C ALA A 120 8.93 8.33 -7.22
N VAL A 121 8.34 7.45 -8.00
CA VAL A 121 8.94 6.19 -8.46
C VAL A 121 9.94 6.45 -9.58
N LYS A 122 11.24 6.28 -9.30
CA LYS A 122 12.31 6.57 -10.27
C LYS A 122 12.59 5.45 -11.25
N ASN A 123 12.38 4.21 -10.85
CA ASN A 123 12.65 3.02 -11.65
C ASN A 123 11.41 2.12 -11.63
N PRO A 124 10.36 2.48 -12.37
CA PRO A 124 9.12 1.71 -12.34
C PRO A 124 9.31 0.31 -12.91
N VAL A 125 8.57 -0.64 -12.35
CA VAL A 125 8.45 -1.98 -12.94
C VAL A 125 7.68 -1.92 -14.25
N ALA A 126 7.76 -2.98 -15.05
CA ALA A 126 7.01 -3.08 -16.29
C ALA A 126 5.49 -3.02 -16.06
N ASP A 127 4.75 -2.46 -17.01
CA ASP A 127 3.28 -2.32 -16.95
C ASP A 127 2.55 -3.62 -16.62
N SER A 128 3.11 -4.78 -16.99
CA SER A 128 2.55 -6.09 -16.65
C SER A 128 2.54 -6.42 -15.15
N HIS A 129 3.23 -5.64 -14.33
CA HIS A 129 3.27 -5.76 -12.86
C HIS A 129 2.46 -4.67 -12.16
N ILE A 130 1.85 -3.76 -12.93
CA ILE A 130 1.06 -2.65 -12.41
C ILE A 130 -0.42 -2.91 -12.68
N TYR A 131 -1.26 -2.57 -11.71
CA TYR A 131 -2.71 -2.70 -11.82
C TYR A 131 -3.40 -1.51 -11.11
N ASN A 132 -4.70 -1.34 -11.35
CA ASN A 132 -5.50 -0.35 -10.65
C ASN A 132 -6.10 -0.97 -9.38
N ARG A 133 -5.91 -0.32 -8.21
CA ARG A 133 -6.41 -0.84 -6.92
C ARG A 133 -7.69 -0.16 -6.47
N ALA A 134 -7.66 1.16 -6.35
CA ALA A 134 -8.80 1.97 -5.94
C ALA A 134 -9.26 2.84 -7.12
N MET A 135 -10.54 3.19 -7.15
CA MET A 135 -11.11 3.96 -8.24
C MET A 135 -12.38 4.70 -7.82
N HIS A 136 -12.63 5.83 -8.48
CA HIS A 136 -13.85 6.60 -8.34
C HIS A 136 -14.39 6.96 -9.72
N LEU A 137 -15.65 6.58 -9.99
CA LEU A 137 -16.34 6.92 -11.24
C LEU A 137 -17.16 8.19 -11.05
N TYR A 138 -16.89 9.21 -11.86
CA TYR A 138 -17.64 10.45 -11.85
C TYR A 138 -18.92 10.34 -12.68
N PRO A 139 -19.97 11.14 -12.38
CA PRO A 139 -21.23 11.09 -13.12
C PRO A 139 -21.14 11.35 -14.63
N ASN A 140 -20.11 12.07 -15.07
CA ASN A 140 -19.84 12.35 -16.48
C ASN A 140 -19.09 11.20 -17.21
N GLY A 141 -18.77 10.12 -16.50
CA GLY A 141 -18.03 8.98 -17.02
C GLY A 141 -16.51 9.08 -16.90
N ASP A 142 -15.97 10.18 -16.38
CA ASP A 142 -14.55 10.26 -16.05
C ASP A 142 -14.23 9.29 -14.92
N LEU A 143 -13.00 8.78 -14.92
CA LEU A 143 -12.53 7.83 -13.91
C LEU A 143 -11.27 8.38 -13.23
N LEU A 144 -11.24 8.31 -11.90
CA LEU A 144 -10.03 8.42 -11.11
C LEU A 144 -9.58 7.01 -10.73
N ALA A 145 -8.32 6.66 -10.99
CA ALA A 145 -7.79 5.35 -10.71
C ALA A 145 -6.40 5.43 -10.08
N MET A 146 -6.11 4.50 -9.19
CA MET A 146 -4.84 4.38 -8.46
C MET A 146 -3.98 3.27 -9.05
N TYR A 147 -2.72 3.56 -9.36
CA TYR A 147 -1.74 2.57 -9.79
C TYR A 147 -1.04 1.94 -8.59
N ILE A 148 -0.95 0.63 -8.61
CA ILE A 148 -0.20 -0.18 -7.64
C ILE A 148 0.69 -1.16 -8.39
N ALA A 149 1.94 -1.28 -7.95
CA ALA A 149 2.89 -2.25 -8.47
C ALA A 149 2.92 -3.53 -7.63
N SER A 150 2.84 -4.67 -8.29
CA SER A 150 3.09 -5.97 -7.66
C SER A 150 4.58 -6.25 -7.63
N GLY A 151 5.11 -6.55 -6.44
CA GLY A 151 6.50 -6.94 -6.26
C GLY A 151 7.50 -5.77 -6.22
N ASP A 152 7.04 -4.56 -6.07
CA ASP A 152 7.86 -3.39 -5.77
C ASP A 152 7.63 -2.91 -4.33
N THR A 153 8.58 -2.16 -3.79
CA THR A 153 8.49 -1.55 -2.45
C THR A 153 9.23 -0.20 -2.48
N PRO A 154 8.54 0.90 -2.22
CA PRO A 154 7.09 1.02 -1.99
C PRO A 154 6.25 0.71 -3.23
N TRP A 155 5.05 0.17 -3.03
CA TRP A 155 4.17 -0.34 -4.11
C TRP A 155 3.24 0.71 -4.72
N GLY A 156 3.10 1.88 -4.11
CA GLY A 156 2.26 2.98 -4.59
C GLY A 156 2.86 3.69 -5.79
N TYR A 157 2.09 3.87 -6.87
CA TYR A 157 2.59 4.44 -8.13
C TYR A 157 1.84 5.69 -8.59
N GLY A 158 0.83 6.13 -7.83
CA GLY A 158 0.13 7.38 -8.10
C GLY A 158 -1.30 7.24 -8.56
N LEU A 159 -1.89 8.38 -8.89
CA LEU A 159 -3.25 8.50 -9.39
C LEU A 159 -3.25 9.01 -10.83
N VAL A 160 -4.25 8.59 -11.59
CA VAL A 160 -4.61 9.16 -12.88
C VAL A 160 -6.10 9.46 -12.92
N LYS A 161 -6.46 10.68 -13.34
CA LYS A 161 -7.82 11.00 -13.75
C LYS A 161 -7.89 11.00 -15.27
N MET A 162 -8.85 10.28 -15.80
CA MET A 162 -9.02 10.11 -17.24
C MET A 162 -10.47 10.31 -17.65
N THR A 163 -10.68 10.71 -18.90
CA THR A 163 -12.01 10.82 -19.51
C THR A 163 -12.63 9.44 -19.69
N LYS A 164 -13.94 9.41 -19.99
CA LYS A 164 -14.63 8.18 -20.39
C LYS A 164 -13.95 7.45 -21.57
N ASP A 165 -13.21 8.16 -22.40
CA ASP A 165 -12.51 7.62 -23.59
C ASP A 165 -11.04 7.30 -23.27
N SER A 166 -10.66 7.25 -21.98
CA SER A 166 -9.29 6.96 -21.49
C SER A 166 -8.23 8.00 -21.87
N GLU A 167 -8.65 9.24 -22.12
CA GLU A 167 -7.73 10.35 -22.30
C GLU A 167 -7.33 10.92 -20.94
N VAL A 168 -6.04 11.12 -20.71
CA VAL A 168 -5.52 11.62 -19.43
C VAL A 168 -5.95 13.08 -19.22
N ILE A 169 -6.61 13.35 -18.09
CA ILE A 169 -6.96 14.71 -17.65
C ILE A 169 -5.81 15.27 -16.81
N TRP A 170 -5.42 14.53 -15.77
CA TRP A 170 -4.25 14.86 -14.93
C TRP A 170 -3.71 13.62 -14.25
N THR A 171 -2.51 13.72 -13.68
CA THR A 171 -1.87 12.68 -12.87
C THR A 171 -1.30 13.29 -11.59
N TYR A 172 -1.28 12.47 -10.52
CA TYR A 172 -0.58 12.75 -9.28
C TYR A 172 0.33 11.54 -9.01
N LEU A 173 1.63 11.66 -9.37
CA LEU A 173 2.58 10.53 -9.44
C LEU A 173 3.41 10.38 -8.16
N GLU A 174 2.80 10.65 -7.02
CA GLU A 174 3.34 10.32 -5.71
C GLU A 174 3.04 8.85 -5.35
N GLN A 175 3.62 8.36 -4.27
CA GLN A 175 3.44 6.96 -3.87
C GLN A 175 2.09 6.73 -3.18
N THR A 176 0.99 6.93 -3.91
CA THR A 176 -0.36 6.68 -3.41
C THR A 176 -0.62 5.19 -3.27
N HIS A 177 -1.33 4.78 -2.21
CA HIS A 177 -1.58 3.37 -1.95
C HIS A 177 -2.93 3.11 -1.29
N HIS A 178 -3.39 1.89 -1.41
CA HIS A 178 -4.54 1.26 -0.79
C HIS A 178 -5.89 1.87 -1.15
N ASP A 179 -6.15 3.14 -0.85
CA ASP A 179 -7.51 3.67 -0.94
C ASP A 179 -7.55 5.15 -1.30
N LEU A 180 -8.68 5.56 -1.82
CA LEU A 180 -9.04 6.95 -2.08
C LEU A 180 -10.54 7.15 -1.87
N ASP A 181 -10.92 8.34 -1.43
CA ASP A 181 -12.30 8.78 -1.37
C ASP A 181 -12.45 10.20 -1.93
N VAL A 182 -13.64 10.51 -2.47
CA VAL A 182 -13.95 11.82 -3.06
C VAL A 182 -15.05 12.47 -2.26
N GLY A 183 -14.72 13.58 -1.62
CA GLY A 183 -15.66 14.35 -0.82
C GLY A 183 -16.76 15.03 -1.65
N PRO A 184 -17.84 15.47 -0.99
CA PRO A 184 -18.95 16.17 -1.66
C PRO A 184 -18.55 17.48 -2.35
N ASP A 185 -17.44 18.07 -1.97
CA ASP A 185 -16.84 19.27 -2.54
C ASP A 185 -15.88 18.97 -3.70
N GLY A 186 -15.73 17.69 -4.07
CA GLY A 186 -14.87 17.21 -5.12
C GLY A 186 -13.40 17.05 -4.74
N ARG A 187 -13.01 17.37 -3.49
CA ARG A 187 -11.67 17.08 -3.00
C ARG A 187 -11.44 15.58 -2.93
N ILE A 188 -10.21 15.19 -3.21
CA ILE A 188 -9.79 13.79 -3.21
C ILE A 188 -8.92 13.55 -1.98
N TYR A 189 -9.25 12.53 -1.24
CA TYR A 189 -8.52 12.07 -0.07
C TYR A 189 -7.85 10.75 -0.40
N THR A 190 -6.56 10.64 -0.15
CA THR A 190 -5.80 9.42 -0.44
C THR A 190 -4.68 9.22 0.56
N LEU A 191 -4.11 8.03 0.56
CA LEU A 191 -2.96 7.68 1.36
C LEU A 191 -1.71 7.70 0.48
N THR A 192 -0.61 8.25 1.00
CA THR A 192 0.72 8.11 0.39
C THR A 192 1.70 7.58 1.43
N HIS A 193 2.84 7.06 0.97
CA HIS A 193 3.89 6.64 1.86
C HIS A 193 5.27 7.12 1.40
N GLU A 194 6.19 7.21 2.36
CA GLU A 194 7.59 7.56 2.11
C GLU A 194 8.53 6.65 2.89
N ILE A 195 9.66 6.30 2.27
CA ILE A 195 10.74 5.64 3.00
C ILE A 195 11.52 6.68 3.80
N ARG A 196 11.55 6.50 5.12
CA ARG A 196 12.25 7.38 6.05
C ARG A 196 13.45 6.68 6.65
N ASN A 197 14.58 7.40 6.69
CA ASN A 197 15.85 6.91 7.22
C ASN A 197 16.29 7.67 8.50
N ASP A 198 15.52 8.66 8.94
CA ASP A 198 15.75 9.41 10.16
C ASP A 198 15.33 8.60 11.40
N VAL A 199 16.03 8.81 12.50
CA VAL A 199 15.66 8.26 13.81
C VAL A 199 14.72 9.21 14.50
N ILE A 200 13.62 8.67 15.07
CA ILE A 200 12.74 9.44 15.94
C ILE A 200 13.21 9.22 17.39
N GLU A 201 13.82 10.24 17.99
CA GLU A 201 14.23 10.19 19.38
C GLU A 201 13.04 9.84 20.29
N ALA A 202 13.31 9.08 21.35
CA ALA A 202 12.29 8.51 22.25
C ALA A 202 11.36 7.43 21.65
N TRP A 203 11.43 7.14 20.35
CA TRP A 203 10.64 6.11 19.67
C TRP A 203 11.54 5.07 19.01
N THR A 204 12.46 4.51 19.78
CA THR A 204 13.52 3.61 19.30
C THR A 204 13.03 2.31 18.67
N GLN A 205 11.78 1.92 18.91
CA GLN A 205 11.14 0.78 18.25
C GLN A 205 10.79 1.06 16.78
N LEU A 206 10.72 2.34 16.38
CA LEU A 206 10.48 2.75 14.99
C LEU A 206 11.83 2.82 14.24
N VAL A 207 12.39 1.66 13.98
CA VAL A 207 13.75 1.51 13.40
C VAL A 207 13.74 1.84 11.90
N PRO A 208 14.62 2.75 11.44
CA PRO A 208 14.78 3.01 10.01
C PRO A 208 15.53 1.83 9.31
N PRO A 209 15.34 1.62 7.97
CA PRO A 209 14.37 2.33 7.14
C PRO A 209 12.95 1.94 7.50
N ARG A 210 12.08 2.92 7.59
CA ARG A 210 10.65 2.70 7.84
C ARG A 210 9.80 3.33 6.74
N ILE A 211 8.60 2.83 6.57
CA ILE A 211 7.59 3.40 5.68
C ILE A 211 6.66 4.22 6.57
N ASP A 212 6.68 5.53 6.40
CA ASP A 212 5.76 6.44 7.07
C ASP A 212 4.59 6.74 6.13
N ASP A 213 3.37 6.64 6.65
CA ASP A 213 2.14 6.90 5.90
C ASP A 213 1.68 8.35 6.10
N TYR A 214 1.09 8.89 5.05
CA TYR A 214 0.53 10.23 5.01
C TYR A 214 -0.92 10.19 4.52
N VAL A 215 -1.75 11.05 5.09
CA VAL A 215 -3.03 11.42 4.48
C VAL A 215 -2.80 12.63 3.61
N VAL A 216 -3.23 12.55 2.35
CA VAL A 216 -3.09 13.61 1.36
C VAL A 216 -4.47 14.05 0.90
N VAL A 217 -4.66 15.36 0.81
CA VAL A 217 -5.86 15.98 0.24
C VAL A 217 -5.48 16.66 -1.07
N LEU A 218 -6.14 16.28 -2.16
CA LEU A 218 -5.97 16.92 -3.45
C LEU A 218 -7.20 17.76 -3.83
N SER A 219 -6.97 18.77 -4.64
CA SER A 219 -8.05 19.48 -5.32
C SER A 219 -8.73 18.58 -6.36
N PRO A 220 -9.91 18.95 -6.88
CA PRO A 220 -10.54 18.25 -8.01
C PRO A 220 -9.65 18.15 -9.26
N ASP A 221 -8.69 19.08 -9.38
CA ASP A 221 -7.75 19.18 -10.50
C ASP A 221 -6.41 18.47 -10.23
N GLY A 222 -6.30 17.74 -9.10
CA GLY A 222 -5.14 16.93 -8.77
C GLY A 222 -3.98 17.67 -8.11
N GLU A 223 -4.17 18.93 -7.66
CA GLU A 223 -3.17 19.69 -6.91
C GLU A 223 -3.18 19.29 -5.43
N GLU A 224 -2.01 19.05 -4.84
CA GLU A 224 -1.86 18.75 -3.41
C GLU A 224 -2.19 20.01 -2.58
N LEU A 225 -3.23 19.90 -1.75
CA LEU A 225 -3.69 20.96 -0.85
C LEU A 225 -3.16 20.79 0.56
N GLU A 226 -3.06 19.53 1.02
CA GLU A 226 -2.65 19.18 2.37
C GLU A 226 -2.00 17.80 2.38
N LYS A 227 -0.96 17.64 3.22
CA LYS A 227 -0.29 16.36 3.47
C LYS A 227 0.01 16.25 4.97
N VAL A 228 -0.51 15.22 5.61
CA VAL A 228 -0.39 15.00 7.05
C VAL A 228 0.37 13.72 7.33
N ASP A 229 1.47 13.83 8.08
CA ASP A 229 2.25 12.71 8.58
C ASP A 229 1.47 11.99 9.70
N VAL A 230 1.00 10.78 9.41
CA VAL A 230 0.20 9.97 10.35
C VAL A 230 1.03 9.55 11.57
N THR A 231 2.31 9.26 11.38
CA THR A 231 3.22 8.90 12.48
C THR A 231 3.38 10.05 13.46
N ARG A 232 3.65 11.25 12.95
CA ARG A 232 3.79 12.45 13.78
C ARG A 232 2.49 12.81 14.48
N ALA A 233 1.38 12.77 13.75
CA ALA A 233 0.06 13.02 14.33
C ALA A 233 -0.26 12.04 15.47
N LEU A 234 0.10 10.76 15.34
CA LEU A 234 -0.05 9.79 16.43
C LEU A 234 0.88 10.07 17.61
N ILE A 235 2.16 10.38 17.35
CA ILE A 235 3.14 10.72 18.40
C ILE A 235 2.66 11.91 19.24
N ASP A 236 2.16 12.95 18.58
CA ASP A 236 1.72 14.18 19.20
C ASP A 236 0.33 14.09 19.86
N SER A 237 -0.34 12.93 19.67
CA SER A 237 -1.68 12.67 20.21
C SER A 237 -1.63 11.87 21.53
N PRO A 238 -2.75 11.80 22.29
CA PRO A 238 -2.89 10.89 23.42
C PRO A 238 -2.74 9.40 23.05
N TYR A 239 -2.80 9.08 21.76
CA TYR A 239 -2.75 7.72 21.22
C TYR A 239 -1.33 7.26 20.84
N GLY A 240 -0.32 8.11 20.96
CA GLY A 240 1.08 7.78 20.64
C GLY A 240 1.57 6.47 21.26
N ARG A 241 1.04 6.10 22.45
CA ARG A 241 1.34 4.81 23.09
C ARG A 241 1.01 3.58 22.23
N MET A 242 0.15 3.70 21.22
CA MET A 242 -0.13 2.61 20.29
C MET A 242 1.14 2.21 19.52
N LEU A 243 1.98 3.17 19.18
CA LEU A 243 3.23 2.95 18.46
C LEU A 243 4.25 2.12 19.27
N THR A 244 4.14 2.06 20.61
CA THR A 244 5.02 1.24 21.45
C THR A 244 4.68 -0.25 21.42
N ARG A 245 3.55 -0.63 20.83
CA ARG A 245 3.05 -2.00 20.77
C ARG A 245 3.13 -2.63 19.38
N ILE A 246 3.91 -2.02 18.50
CA ILE A 246 4.15 -2.55 17.16
C ILE A 246 4.85 -3.90 17.31
N PRO A 247 4.29 -4.98 16.76
CA PRO A 247 4.91 -6.29 16.85
C PRO A 247 6.27 -6.29 16.15
N TRP A 248 7.27 -6.91 16.76
CA TRP A 248 8.62 -7.02 16.22
C TRP A 248 8.69 -7.53 14.76
N TYR A 249 7.75 -8.36 14.36
CA TYR A 249 7.65 -8.87 12.98
C TYR A 249 7.18 -7.81 11.97
N ALA A 250 6.49 -6.75 12.39
CA ALA A 250 6.14 -5.62 11.54
C ALA A 250 7.37 -4.77 11.24
N GLU A 251 8.32 -4.69 12.16
CA GLU A 251 9.59 -3.96 11.97
C GLU A 251 10.43 -4.54 10.83
N SER A 252 10.32 -5.84 10.58
CA SER A 252 11.10 -6.51 9.53
C SER A 252 10.79 -5.99 8.13
N SER A 253 9.61 -5.41 7.92
CA SER A 253 9.20 -4.80 6.65
C SER A 253 9.32 -3.27 6.63
N GLY A 254 9.55 -2.67 7.79
CA GLY A 254 9.55 -1.21 7.95
C GLY A 254 8.16 -0.57 7.81
N ASP A 255 7.13 -1.35 7.52
CA ASP A 255 5.75 -0.91 7.29
C ASP A 255 4.91 -1.21 8.54
N TYR A 256 5.00 -0.34 9.51
CA TYR A 256 4.46 -0.58 10.86
C TYR A 256 3.04 -0.10 11.07
N LEU A 257 2.56 0.92 10.33
CA LEU A 257 1.17 1.38 10.39
C LEU A 257 0.27 0.62 9.44
N HIS A 258 0.75 0.42 8.22
CA HIS A 258 0.04 -0.28 7.16
C HIS A 258 -1.39 0.23 6.98
N THR A 259 -1.53 1.56 6.77
CA THR A 259 -2.84 2.18 6.59
C THR A 259 -3.52 1.64 5.33
N ASN A 260 -4.79 1.26 5.44
CA ASN A 260 -5.47 0.51 4.36
C ASN A 260 -6.71 1.19 3.80
N ALA A 261 -7.31 2.10 4.54
CA ALA A 261 -8.56 2.73 4.13
C ALA A 261 -8.61 4.19 4.55
N ILE A 262 -9.34 4.99 3.77
CA ILE A 262 -9.67 6.38 4.05
C ILE A 262 -11.10 6.65 3.61
N ASP A 263 -11.89 7.24 4.49
CA ASP A 263 -13.28 7.62 4.21
C ASP A 263 -13.52 9.07 4.64
N VAL A 264 -14.23 9.82 3.82
CA VAL A 264 -14.67 11.17 4.15
C VAL A 264 -15.92 11.13 5.01
N ILE A 265 -15.80 11.55 6.26
CA ILE A 265 -16.95 11.69 7.13
C ILE A 265 -17.70 12.99 6.77
N THR A 266 -18.83 12.84 6.10
CA THR A 266 -19.71 13.96 5.78
C THR A 266 -20.41 14.50 7.05
N ARG A 267 -20.95 15.73 6.99
CA ARG A 267 -21.73 16.27 8.11
C ARG A 267 -22.92 15.40 8.48
N GLU A 268 -23.54 14.78 7.51
CA GLU A 268 -24.66 13.87 7.71
C GLU A 268 -24.22 12.63 8.47
N ASN A 269 -23.14 12.01 8.03
CA ASN A 269 -22.57 10.82 8.66
C ASN A 269 -21.94 11.14 10.03
N ALA A 270 -21.37 12.32 10.21
CA ALA A 270 -20.78 12.73 11.49
C ALA A 270 -21.81 12.73 12.65
N ALA A 271 -23.09 12.92 12.36
CA ALA A 271 -24.14 12.92 13.37
C ALA A 271 -24.34 11.54 14.04
N VAL A 272 -23.96 10.46 13.40
CA VAL A 272 -24.09 9.09 13.94
C VAL A 272 -22.83 8.62 14.69
N PHE A 273 -21.72 9.32 14.54
CA PHE A 273 -20.52 9.04 15.32
C PHE A 273 -20.57 9.74 16.68
N PRO A 274 -20.42 9.04 17.79
CA PRO A 274 -20.36 9.66 19.10
C PRO A 274 -19.04 10.43 19.27
N VAL A 275 -18.96 11.61 18.70
CA VAL A 275 -17.85 12.54 18.95
C VAL A 275 -17.98 13.00 20.38
N ARG A 276 -17.13 12.48 21.28
CA ARG A 276 -17.00 13.04 22.62
C ARG A 276 -16.54 14.50 22.48
N GLN A 277 -17.36 15.42 22.97
CA GLN A 277 -16.92 16.80 23.17
C GLN A 277 -15.64 16.76 24.04
N GLY A 278 -14.52 17.09 23.43
CA GLY A 278 -13.21 17.07 24.11
C GLY A 278 -12.12 16.34 23.34
N GLY A 279 -11.95 16.58 22.05
CA GLY A 279 -10.72 16.25 21.31
C GLY A 279 -10.73 14.93 20.57
N ALA A 280 -11.77 14.64 19.81
CA ALA A 280 -11.68 13.65 18.74
C ALA A 280 -11.74 14.38 17.41
N THR A 281 -10.71 14.22 16.66
CA THR A 281 -10.52 14.74 15.32
C THR A 281 -11.47 14.07 14.37
N CYS A 282 -12.48 14.80 13.94
CA CYS A 282 -13.21 14.48 12.73
C CYS A 282 -12.46 15.13 11.56
N TRP A 283 -11.95 14.38 10.64
CA TRP A 283 -11.50 14.89 9.36
C TRP A 283 -12.72 15.34 8.56
N SER A 284 -13.12 16.57 8.74
CA SER A 284 -14.13 17.21 7.90
C SER A 284 -13.53 18.48 7.32
N PRO A 285 -13.52 18.63 5.99
CA PRO A 285 -13.13 19.87 5.34
C PRO A 285 -14.25 20.90 5.50
N CYS A 286 -14.53 21.30 6.72
CA CYS A 286 -15.49 22.37 7.00
C CYS A 286 -14.74 23.64 7.35
N ALA A 287 -15.00 24.71 6.63
CA ALA A 287 -14.45 26.05 6.83
C ALA A 287 -14.75 26.68 8.22
N SER A 288 -15.33 25.92 9.15
CA SER A 288 -15.58 26.32 10.53
C SER A 288 -14.95 25.39 11.56
N CYS A 289 -14.18 24.37 11.15
CA CYS A 289 -13.34 23.57 12.05
C CYS A 289 -11.91 24.11 11.97
N ASP A 290 -11.69 25.32 12.45
CA ASP A 290 -10.36 25.80 12.79
C ASP A 290 -9.79 24.92 13.89
N ARG A 291 -8.75 24.14 13.51
CA ARG A 291 -7.89 23.36 14.40
C ARG A 291 -8.54 22.17 15.11
N ALA A 292 -8.32 21.01 14.57
CA ALA A 292 -8.11 19.83 15.39
C ALA A 292 -7.37 18.77 14.54
N ILE A 293 -6.14 18.56 14.82
CA ILE A 293 -5.45 17.28 14.69
C ILE A 293 -5.37 16.69 16.07
#